data_a2d9d5fe4da341cbf9e01336460954a4
#
_entry.id   a2d9d5fe4da341cbf9e01336460954a4
#
_cell.length_a   1.000
_cell.length_b   1.000
_cell.length_c   1.000
_cell.angle_alpha   90.00
_cell.angle_beta   90.00
_cell.angle_gamma   90.00
#
_symmetry.space_group_name_H-M   'P 1'
#
loop_
_entity.id
_entity.type
_entity.pdbx_description
1 polymer ?
#
loop_
_entity_poly.entity_id
_entity_poly.type
_entity_poly.pdbx_seq_one_letter_code
_entity_poly.pdbx_strand_id
1 'polypeptide(L)'
;MRERLGRELLSYVEDLERRSGPVGLVFIYAAGTYVDPQAIRELAARGIWTVLLSLDDKQQMPPPGHGRVGTEQLDVATEVDLYWTTWRAGADWLSKRGARPWYAPEAADPSVFAPRNLKRDIAVLWLGRAYGPRAALVHWLMDRGIAAPASGEGWPAG
;
A
#
# COMPACT_ATOMS: atom_id res chain seq x y z
N MET A 1 -11.14 0.02 15.77
CA MET A 1 -10.72 1.02 14.76
C MET A 1 -11.30 0.67 13.39
N ARG A 2 -11.11 -0.53 12.88
CA ARG A 2 -11.58 -1.04 11.58
C ARG A 2 -13.09 -0.84 11.37
N GLU A 3 -13.93 -1.34 12.28
CA GLU A 3 -15.38 -1.16 12.24
C GLU A 3 -15.83 0.30 12.27
N ARG A 4 -15.13 1.16 13.04
CA ARG A 4 -15.43 2.59 13.05
C ARG A 4 -15.20 3.22 11.68
N LEU A 5 -14.05 2.93 11.06
CA LEU A 5 -13.72 3.40 9.71
C LEU A 5 -14.70 2.86 8.66
N GLY A 6 -15.15 1.60 8.81
CA GLY A 6 -16.18 1.02 7.96
C GLY A 6 -17.50 1.79 8.03
N ARG A 7 -17.98 2.09 9.24
CA ARG A 7 -19.20 2.90 9.40
C ARG A 7 -19.05 4.32 8.85
N GLU A 8 -17.89 4.95 9.06
CA GLU A 8 -17.60 6.27 8.50
C GLU A 8 -17.60 6.25 6.98
N LEU A 9 -17.01 5.22 6.35
CA LEU A 9 -17.04 5.03 4.90
C LEU A 9 -18.47 4.90 4.37
N LEU A 10 -19.28 4.03 4.96
CA LEU A 10 -20.68 3.82 4.55
C LEU A 10 -21.49 5.11 4.68
N SER A 11 -21.39 5.79 5.81
CA SER A 11 -22.04 7.07 6.04
C SER A 11 -21.62 8.14 5.02
N TYR A 12 -20.32 8.18 4.69
CA TYR A 12 -19.80 9.10 3.68
C TYR A 12 -20.35 8.81 2.29
N VAL A 13 -20.40 7.53 1.90
CA VAL A 13 -20.98 7.12 0.61
C VAL A 13 -22.46 7.49 0.53
N GLU A 14 -23.22 7.24 1.59
CA GLU A 14 -24.64 7.62 1.66
C GLU A 14 -24.85 9.15 1.54
N ASP A 15 -24.01 9.92 2.22
CA ASP A 15 -24.08 11.37 2.14
C ASP A 15 -23.71 11.88 0.73
N LEU A 16 -22.72 11.25 0.10
CA LEU A 16 -22.31 11.56 -1.28
C LEU A 16 -23.44 11.27 -2.26
N GLU A 17 -24.11 10.11 -2.13
CA GLU A 17 -25.24 9.75 -2.98
C GLU A 17 -26.41 10.72 -2.84
N ARG A 18 -26.71 11.17 -1.63
CA ARG A 18 -27.75 12.20 -1.42
C ARG A 18 -27.45 13.53 -2.10
N ARG A 19 -26.16 13.90 -2.17
CA ARG A 19 -25.74 15.20 -2.72
C ARG A 19 -25.45 15.18 -4.22
N SER A 20 -24.96 14.05 -4.73
CA SER A 20 -24.35 14.01 -6.06
C SER A 20 -24.91 12.89 -6.97
N GLY A 21 -25.81 12.06 -6.45
CA GLY A 21 -26.35 10.91 -7.17
C GLY A 21 -25.57 9.62 -6.90
N PRO A 22 -25.94 8.51 -7.57
CA PRO A 22 -25.47 7.18 -7.23
C PRO A 22 -23.96 7.04 -7.37
N VAL A 23 -23.34 6.38 -6.39
CA VAL A 23 -21.93 5.98 -6.41
C VAL A 23 -21.81 4.62 -7.08
N GLY A 24 -21.03 4.52 -8.15
CA GLY A 24 -20.80 3.26 -8.88
C GLY A 24 -19.52 2.52 -8.45
N LEU A 25 -18.54 3.23 -7.88
CA LEU A 25 -17.25 2.67 -7.51
C LEU A 25 -16.64 3.37 -6.29
N VAL A 26 -16.06 2.58 -5.39
CA VAL A 26 -15.24 3.05 -4.28
C VAL A 26 -13.81 2.56 -4.48
N PHE A 27 -12.88 3.48 -4.64
CA PHE A 27 -11.45 3.20 -4.70
C PHE A 27 -10.82 3.43 -3.32
N ILE A 28 -10.17 2.40 -2.79
CA ILE A 28 -9.58 2.40 -1.45
C ILE A 28 -8.06 2.27 -1.58
N TYR A 29 -7.34 3.20 -0.99
CA TYR A 29 -5.90 3.12 -0.81
C TYR A 29 -5.59 2.96 0.68
N ALA A 30 -5.44 1.75 1.14
CA ALA A 30 -5.21 1.44 2.55
C ALA A 30 -4.62 0.03 2.76
N ALA A 31 -3.99 -0.18 3.90
CA ALA A 31 -3.71 -1.53 4.38
C ALA A 31 -5.01 -2.20 4.86
N GLY A 32 -5.13 -3.51 4.67
CA GLY A 32 -6.31 -4.28 5.06
C GLY A 32 -6.67 -4.19 6.54
N THR A 33 -5.71 -3.89 7.41
CA THR A 33 -5.93 -3.62 8.84
C THR A 33 -6.84 -2.44 9.12
N TYR A 34 -7.03 -1.54 8.15
CA TYR A 34 -7.91 -0.36 8.26
C TYR A 34 -9.24 -0.53 7.55
N VAL A 35 -9.39 -1.56 6.71
CA VAL A 35 -10.60 -1.78 5.92
C VAL A 35 -11.48 -2.82 6.58
N ASP A 36 -12.75 -2.49 6.78
CA ASP A 36 -13.74 -3.39 7.35
C ASP A 36 -14.37 -4.26 6.24
N PRO A 37 -14.18 -5.61 6.26
CA PRO A 37 -14.78 -6.49 5.27
C PRO A 37 -16.31 -6.42 5.27
N GLN A 38 -16.94 -6.13 6.42
CA GLN A 38 -18.38 -5.97 6.49
C GLN A 38 -18.86 -4.76 5.68
N ALA A 39 -18.15 -3.63 5.80
CA ALA A 39 -18.47 -2.44 5.01
C ALA A 39 -18.30 -2.71 3.49
N ILE A 40 -17.30 -3.50 3.10
CA ILE A 40 -17.13 -3.91 1.69
C ILE A 40 -18.33 -4.74 1.21
N ARG A 41 -18.77 -5.74 2.00
CA ARG A 41 -19.97 -6.53 1.66
C ARG A 41 -21.23 -5.67 1.54
N GLU A 42 -21.39 -4.66 2.39
CA GLU A 42 -22.54 -3.75 2.32
C GLU A 42 -22.49 -2.86 1.06
N LEU A 43 -21.31 -2.38 0.66
CA LEU A 43 -21.15 -1.68 -0.62
C LEU A 43 -21.48 -2.60 -1.80
N ALA A 44 -21.00 -3.83 -1.81
CA ALA A 44 -21.29 -4.82 -2.84
C ALA A 44 -22.78 -5.16 -2.92
N ALA A 45 -23.47 -5.29 -1.78
CA ALA A 45 -24.92 -5.51 -1.72
C ALA A 45 -25.74 -4.34 -2.33
N ARG A 46 -25.17 -3.14 -2.37
CA ARG A 46 -25.73 -1.95 -3.01
C ARG A 46 -25.35 -1.84 -4.49
N GLY A 47 -24.59 -2.80 -5.03
CA GLY A 47 -24.10 -2.78 -6.42
C GLY A 47 -22.94 -1.81 -6.65
N ILE A 48 -22.27 -1.37 -5.59
CA ILE A 48 -21.13 -0.46 -5.65
C ILE A 48 -19.84 -1.30 -5.79
N TRP A 49 -19.11 -1.10 -6.86
CA TRP A 49 -17.84 -1.77 -7.10
C TRP A 49 -16.76 -1.27 -6.13
N THR A 50 -15.88 -2.17 -5.70
CA THR A 50 -14.81 -1.86 -4.77
C THR A 50 -13.46 -2.26 -5.32
N VAL A 51 -12.52 -1.32 -5.29
CA VAL A 51 -11.11 -1.54 -5.67
C VAL A 51 -10.24 -1.19 -4.48
N LEU A 52 -9.41 -2.13 -4.03
CA LEU A 52 -8.43 -1.88 -2.98
C LEU A 52 -7.01 -1.93 -3.54
N LEU A 53 -6.29 -0.83 -3.45
CA LEU A 53 -4.86 -0.75 -3.72
C LEU A 53 -4.06 -0.96 -2.44
N SER A 54 -3.21 -1.99 -2.43
CA SER A 54 -2.27 -2.27 -1.35
C SER A 54 -0.83 -2.27 -1.85
N LEU A 55 0.02 -1.44 -1.24
CA LEU A 55 1.43 -1.31 -1.62
C LEU A 55 2.36 -2.23 -0.81
N ASP A 56 1.99 -2.56 0.43
CA ASP A 56 2.85 -3.22 1.40
C ASP A 56 2.53 -4.71 1.64
N ASP A 57 1.98 -5.39 0.65
CA ASP A 57 1.53 -6.78 0.76
C ASP A 57 2.62 -7.74 1.24
N LYS A 58 3.87 -7.53 0.83
CA LYS A 58 5.01 -8.34 1.28
C LYS A 58 5.24 -8.31 2.79
N GLN A 59 4.87 -7.18 3.42
CA GLN A 59 5.04 -7.01 4.86
C GLN A 59 3.85 -7.59 5.63
N GLN A 60 2.69 -7.62 5.02
CA GLN A 60 1.43 -8.01 5.63
C GLN A 60 1.04 -9.47 5.35
N MET A 61 1.60 -10.05 4.28
CA MET A 61 1.42 -11.44 3.90
C MET A 61 2.77 -12.17 3.97
N PRO A 62 3.09 -12.85 5.07
CA PRO A 62 4.35 -13.57 5.19
C PRO A 62 4.48 -14.67 4.13
N PRO A 63 5.70 -14.98 3.69
CA PRO A 63 5.94 -16.07 2.77
C PRO A 63 5.42 -17.39 3.34
N PRO A 64 5.05 -18.35 2.48
CA PRO A 64 4.60 -19.68 2.90
C PRO A 64 5.61 -20.31 3.88
N GLY A 65 5.13 -20.73 5.05
CA GLY A 65 5.96 -21.31 6.10
C GLY A 65 6.18 -20.43 7.34
N HIS A 66 5.88 -19.16 7.30
CA HIS A 66 5.90 -18.29 8.48
C HIS A 66 4.46 -18.13 9.02
N GLY A 67 4.16 -18.82 10.08
CA GLY A 67 2.83 -19.11 10.61
C GLY A 67 1.96 -17.98 11.17
N ARG A 68 2.11 -16.75 10.71
CA ARG A 68 1.14 -15.68 10.92
C ARG A 68 0.97 -14.88 9.64
N VAL A 69 0.00 -15.27 8.87
CA VAL A 69 -0.57 -14.42 7.83
C VAL A 69 -1.25 -13.25 8.55
N GLY A 70 -1.05 -12.04 8.09
CA GLY A 70 -1.99 -10.97 8.38
C GLY A 70 -3.35 -11.38 7.80
N THR A 71 -4.12 -12.14 8.57
CA THR A 71 -5.45 -12.63 8.19
C THR A 71 -6.32 -11.48 7.73
N GLU A 72 -6.13 -10.31 8.33
CA GLU A 72 -6.85 -9.08 8.05
C GLU A 72 -6.71 -8.60 6.59
N GLN A 73 -5.54 -8.78 5.97
CA GLN A 73 -5.35 -8.41 4.57
C GLN A 73 -6.07 -9.37 3.63
N LEU A 74 -6.00 -10.67 3.92
CA LEU A 74 -6.68 -11.69 3.13
C LEU A 74 -8.20 -11.56 3.24
N ASP A 75 -8.73 -11.32 4.45
CA ASP A 75 -10.16 -11.17 4.69
C ASP A 75 -10.76 -10.04 3.83
N VAL A 76 -10.02 -8.95 3.64
CA VAL A 76 -10.46 -7.86 2.76
C VAL A 76 -10.25 -8.19 1.30
N ALA A 77 -9.12 -8.80 0.95
CA ALA A 77 -8.79 -9.11 -0.43
C ALA A 77 -9.80 -10.04 -1.10
N THR A 78 -10.46 -10.91 -0.32
CA THR A 78 -11.50 -11.82 -0.81
C THR A 78 -12.88 -11.14 -0.97
N GLU A 79 -13.09 -10.01 -0.32
CA GLU A 79 -14.39 -9.31 -0.35
C GLU A 79 -14.46 -8.23 -1.44
N VAL A 80 -13.33 -7.60 -1.78
CA VAL A 80 -13.30 -6.54 -2.81
C VAL A 80 -13.47 -7.12 -4.23
N ASP A 81 -14.04 -6.33 -5.13
CA ASP A 81 -14.20 -6.73 -6.53
C ASP A 81 -12.87 -6.79 -7.27
N LEU A 82 -11.93 -5.93 -6.94
CA LEU A 82 -10.58 -5.95 -7.47
C LEU A 82 -9.57 -5.61 -6.38
N TYR A 83 -8.60 -6.50 -6.19
CA TYR A 83 -7.48 -6.28 -5.29
C TYR A 83 -6.22 -5.91 -6.09
N TRP A 84 -5.85 -4.64 -6.09
CA TRP A 84 -4.63 -4.18 -6.76
C TRP A 84 -3.42 -4.38 -5.86
N THR A 85 -2.52 -5.27 -6.26
CA THR A 85 -1.25 -5.52 -5.58
C THR A 85 -0.06 -5.11 -6.43
N THR A 86 0.97 -4.58 -5.78
CA THR A 86 2.26 -4.28 -6.40
C THR A 86 3.25 -5.47 -6.28
N TRP A 87 2.81 -6.57 -5.69
CA TRP A 87 3.62 -7.76 -5.49
C TRP A 87 3.15 -8.94 -6.37
N ARG A 88 3.91 -9.22 -7.44
CA ARG A 88 3.55 -10.24 -8.43
C ARG A 88 3.32 -11.63 -7.81
N ALA A 89 4.25 -12.11 -6.97
CA ALA A 89 4.10 -13.42 -6.33
C ALA A 89 2.89 -13.45 -5.36
N GLY A 90 2.52 -12.31 -4.80
CA GLY A 90 1.33 -12.16 -3.96
C GLY A 90 0.04 -12.30 -4.75
N ALA A 91 0.01 -11.85 -6.00
CA ALA A 91 -1.18 -12.01 -6.85
C ALA A 91 -1.54 -13.49 -7.04
N ASP A 92 -0.57 -14.35 -7.36
CA ASP A 92 -0.80 -15.79 -7.49
C ASP A 92 -1.25 -16.43 -6.16
N TRP A 93 -0.67 -15.98 -5.05
CA TRP A 93 -1.01 -16.46 -3.72
C TRP A 93 -2.44 -16.06 -3.30
N LEU A 94 -2.84 -14.81 -3.59
CA LEU A 94 -4.17 -14.27 -3.33
C LEU A 94 -5.24 -14.96 -4.20
N SER A 95 -4.95 -15.15 -5.49
CA SER A 95 -5.86 -15.81 -6.42
C SER A 95 -6.23 -17.24 -5.96
N LYS A 96 -5.24 -18.01 -5.48
CA LYS A 96 -5.45 -19.34 -4.91
C LYS A 96 -6.31 -19.36 -3.64
N ARG A 97 -6.59 -18.21 -3.06
CA ARG A 97 -7.42 -18.04 -1.85
C ARG A 97 -8.75 -17.35 -2.12
N GLY A 98 -9.12 -17.22 -3.38
CA GLY A 98 -10.42 -16.70 -3.80
C GLY A 98 -10.48 -15.18 -3.97
N ALA A 99 -9.38 -14.45 -3.77
CA ALA A 99 -9.33 -13.04 -4.12
C ALA A 99 -9.27 -12.84 -5.65
N ARG A 100 -9.59 -11.64 -6.09
CA ARG A 100 -9.47 -11.19 -7.50
C ARG A 100 -8.32 -10.20 -7.64
N PRO A 101 -7.06 -10.65 -7.61
CA PRO A 101 -5.91 -9.77 -7.65
C PRO A 101 -5.63 -9.26 -9.06
N TRP A 102 -5.23 -8.01 -9.13
CA TRP A 102 -4.63 -7.41 -10.31
C TRP A 102 -3.23 -6.91 -9.95
N TYR A 103 -2.22 -7.45 -10.63
CA TYR A 103 -0.85 -7.01 -10.45
C TYR A 103 -0.55 -5.82 -11.36
N ALA A 104 -0.24 -4.69 -10.75
CA ALA A 104 0.38 -3.56 -11.45
C ALA A 104 1.41 -2.92 -10.50
N PRO A 105 2.67 -2.76 -10.94
CA PRO A 105 3.70 -2.12 -10.13
C PRO A 105 3.43 -0.63 -10.01
N GLU A 106 4.05 -0.02 -9.01
CA GLU A 106 4.16 1.43 -8.95
C GLU A 106 4.94 1.94 -10.18
N ALA A 107 4.59 3.10 -10.65
CA ALA A 107 5.22 3.74 -11.79
C ALA A 107 5.61 5.19 -11.44
N ALA A 108 6.54 5.73 -12.21
CA ALA A 108 6.90 7.13 -12.14
C ALA A 108 6.51 7.82 -13.44
N ASP A 109 6.07 9.06 -13.35
CA ASP A 109 5.80 9.89 -14.52
C ASP A 109 7.12 10.24 -15.24
N PRO A 110 7.32 9.78 -16.47
CA PRO A 110 8.57 10.02 -17.20
C PRO A 110 8.78 11.50 -17.57
N SER A 111 7.75 12.33 -17.55
CA SER A 111 7.88 13.77 -17.75
C SER A 111 8.53 14.47 -16.55
N VAL A 112 8.38 13.90 -15.36
CA VAL A 112 8.95 14.40 -14.11
C VAL A 112 10.24 13.65 -13.75
N PHE A 113 10.22 12.33 -13.86
CA PHE A 113 11.32 11.43 -13.49
C PHE A 113 12.06 10.94 -14.74
N ALA A 114 12.76 11.84 -15.41
CA ALA A 114 13.56 11.53 -16.58
C ALA A 114 15.07 11.52 -16.24
N PRO A 115 15.88 10.68 -16.90
CA PRO A 115 17.32 10.76 -16.81
C PRO A 115 17.81 12.17 -17.19
N ARG A 116 18.61 12.77 -16.33
CA ARG A 116 19.25 14.07 -16.58
C ARG A 116 20.74 13.86 -16.77
N ASN A 117 21.35 14.60 -17.67
CA ASN A 117 22.80 14.58 -17.89
C ASN A 117 23.52 15.40 -16.80
N LEU A 118 23.40 14.92 -15.55
CA LEU A 118 24.05 15.53 -14.38
C LEU A 118 25.26 14.69 -13.97
N LYS A 119 26.28 15.38 -13.46
CA LYS A 119 27.43 14.71 -12.82
C LYS A 119 26.93 13.89 -11.63
N ARG A 120 27.35 12.63 -11.57
CA ARG A 120 27.09 11.74 -10.42
C ARG A 120 28.21 11.86 -9.43
N ASP A 121 28.08 12.74 -8.44
CA ASP A 121 29.06 13.05 -7.42
C ASP A 121 28.67 12.52 -6.04
N ILE A 122 27.50 11.94 -5.88
CA ILE A 122 27.03 11.27 -4.67
C ILE A 122 27.05 9.77 -4.93
N ALA A 123 27.89 9.04 -4.19
CA ALA A 123 28.01 7.59 -4.34
C ALA A 123 26.76 6.85 -3.88
N VAL A 124 26.21 7.20 -2.71
CA VAL A 124 24.99 6.64 -2.14
C VAL A 124 24.18 7.77 -1.53
N LEU A 125 22.91 7.85 -1.87
CA LEU A 125 21.96 8.80 -1.28
C LEU A 125 20.75 8.04 -0.74
N TRP A 126 20.36 8.31 0.50
CA TRP A 126 19.12 7.85 1.05
C TRP A 126 18.09 8.98 1.12
N LEU A 127 16.95 8.80 0.45
CA LEU A 127 15.79 9.70 0.55
C LEU A 127 14.62 8.94 1.13
N GLY A 128 14.06 9.44 2.27
CA GLY A 128 12.91 8.85 2.95
C GLY A 128 13.09 8.78 4.47
N ARG A 129 12.09 8.24 5.17
CA ARG A 129 12.09 8.17 6.64
C ARG A 129 13.18 7.26 7.19
N ALA A 130 13.75 7.67 8.34
CA ALA A 130 14.70 6.86 9.11
C ALA A 130 13.97 5.88 10.04
N TYR A 131 13.44 4.78 9.50
CA TYR A 131 12.83 3.74 10.33
C TYR A 131 13.39 2.35 10.02
N GLY A 132 13.21 1.41 10.94
CA GLY A 132 13.71 0.05 10.83
C GLY A 132 15.24 0.00 10.67
N PRO A 133 15.80 -0.81 9.78
CA PRO A 133 17.24 -0.99 9.62
C PRO A 133 17.94 0.14 8.84
N ARG A 134 17.20 1.17 8.37
CA ARG A 134 17.71 2.19 7.44
C ARG A 134 18.83 3.02 8.04
N ALA A 135 18.66 3.50 9.27
CA ALA A 135 19.70 4.27 9.97
C ALA A 135 20.95 3.43 10.19
N ALA A 136 20.80 2.18 10.63
CA ALA A 136 21.92 1.25 10.81
C ALA A 136 22.67 1.00 9.50
N LEU A 137 21.97 0.86 8.37
CA LEU A 137 22.59 0.70 7.06
C LEU A 137 23.41 1.94 6.65
N VAL A 138 22.84 3.13 6.83
CA VAL A 138 23.54 4.38 6.50
C VAL A 138 24.80 4.54 7.36
N HIS A 139 24.70 4.32 8.67
CA HIS A 139 25.85 4.36 9.57
C HIS A 139 26.90 3.29 9.19
N TRP A 140 26.48 2.07 8.86
CA TRP A 140 27.37 1.00 8.42
C TRP A 140 28.16 1.37 7.14
N LEU A 141 27.55 2.10 6.20
CA LEU A 141 28.24 2.63 5.02
C LEU A 141 29.25 3.73 5.40
N MET A 142 28.84 4.67 6.24
CA MET A 142 29.69 5.78 6.68
C MET A 142 30.92 5.29 7.46
N ASP A 143 30.78 4.28 8.33
CA ASP A 143 31.87 3.65 9.08
C ASP A 143 32.93 2.99 8.15
N ARG A 144 32.55 2.71 6.92
CA ARG A 144 33.43 2.15 5.86
C ARG A 144 33.96 3.20 4.89
N GLY A 145 33.82 4.47 5.24
CA GLY A 145 34.28 5.58 4.42
C GLY A 145 33.44 5.86 3.17
N ILE A 146 32.24 5.27 3.08
CA ILE A 146 31.31 5.53 2.00
C ILE A 146 30.40 6.69 2.41
N ALA A 147 30.51 7.83 1.74
CA ALA A 147 29.63 8.96 1.96
C ALA A 147 28.19 8.54 1.59
N ALA A 148 27.30 8.51 2.56
CA ALA A 148 25.92 8.12 2.41
C ALA A 148 24.99 9.17 3.05
N PRO A 149 24.87 10.39 2.46
CA PRO A 149 23.93 11.39 2.94
C PRO A 149 22.52 10.84 2.95
N ALA A 150 21.75 11.22 3.98
CA ALA A 150 20.37 10.79 4.13
C ALA A 150 19.48 12.00 4.44
N SER A 151 18.29 12.01 3.86
CA SER A 151 17.32 13.09 4.06
C SER A 151 15.90 12.57 4.16
N GLY A 152 15.09 13.22 4.97
CA GLY A 152 13.71 12.90 5.24
C GLY A 152 13.41 12.88 6.73
N GLU A 153 12.20 12.48 7.10
CA GLU A 153 11.77 12.44 8.49
C GLU A 153 12.61 11.45 9.33
N GLY A 154 13.06 11.91 10.51
CA GLY A 154 13.82 11.11 11.47
C GLY A 154 15.33 11.04 11.20
N TRP A 155 15.86 11.72 10.18
CA TRP A 155 17.28 11.94 10.00
C TRP A 155 17.71 13.23 10.70
N PRO A 156 18.93 13.30 11.24
CA PRO A 156 19.46 14.56 11.74
C PRO A 156 19.50 15.60 10.62
N ALA A 157 19.22 16.84 10.96
CA ALA A 157 19.42 17.95 10.04
C ALA A 157 20.91 18.03 9.68
N GLY A 158 21.25 17.92 8.41
CA GLY A 158 22.59 18.09 7.90
C GLY A 158 23.00 19.54 7.86
#